data_9429d2e8b7edef9cbab6937a3f8c4593
#
_entry.id   9429d2e8b7edef9cbab6937a3f8c4593
#
_cell.length_a   1.000
_cell.length_b   1.000
_cell.length_c   1.000
_cell.angle_alpha   90.00
_cell.angle_beta   90.00
_cell.angle_gamma   90.00
#
_symmetry.space_group_name_H-M   'P 1'
#
loop_
_entity.id
_entity.type
_entity.pdbx_description
1 polymer ?
#
loop_
_entity_poly.entity_id
_entity_poly.type
_entity_poly.pdbx_seq_one_letter_code
_entity_poly.pdbx_strand_id
1 'polypeptide(L)'
;MRGERFREAIHALSLHDVIILTKPELSNAKKESANTRSGPISIIVPVLNEAATIERFLKRLGERAGRAELIVVDGGSSDGTFELAQHHCDRCLRASPGRAVQMNAGARTASADTLWFLHADCEVPAGCLEQISDALRDPQVVGGFFRIRIPNGRVVYRLTDSFAHYAGLLLRMRFGDHGFFCRRSGFEEIGGFPEVPLMEDAEFFGKLRRLGRIAIIPSRLISSPRRYERIGPWRLTVTYGLIALLYLLRVPIPVLARIYRRTCAQLRV
;
A
#
# COMPACT_ATOMS: atom_id res chain seq x y z
N MET A 1 -4.64 25.02 -21.05
CA MET A 1 -5.73 25.80 -20.41
C MET A 1 -6.86 24.95 -19.81
N ARG A 2 -7.54 24.03 -20.53
CA ARG A 2 -8.60 23.19 -19.88
C ARG A 2 -8.05 22.16 -18.87
N GLY A 3 -6.86 21.62 -19.08
CA GLY A 3 -6.25 20.65 -18.17
C GLY A 3 -5.65 21.24 -16.89
N GLU A 4 -5.25 22.51 -16.92
CA GLU A 4 -4.71 23.21 -15.75
C GLU A 4 -5.83 23.62 -14.79
N ARG A 5 -6.93 24.18 -15.29
CA ARG A 5 -8.10 24.51 -14.46
C ARG A 5 -8.74 23.28 -13.81
N PHE A 6 -8.71 22.11 -14.47
CA PHE A 6 -9.19 20.88 -13.90
C PHE A 6 -8.24 20.36 -12.80
N ARG A 7 -6.92 20.54 -12.98
CA ARG A 7 -5.92 20.26 -11.94
C ARG A 7 -6.06 21.20 -10.74
N GLU A 8 -6.26 22.49 -10.98
CA GLU A 8 -6.49 23.48 -9.92
C GLU A 8 -7.79 23.25 -9.17
N ALA A 9 -8.88 22.89 -9.86
CA ALA A 9 -10.15 22.57 -9.22
C ALA A 9 -10.08 21.28 -8.36
N ILE A 10 -9.35 20.24 -8.80
CA ILE A 10 -9.07 19.05 -7.99
C ILE A 10 -8.16 19.41 -6.81
N HIS A 11 -7.20 20.30 -7.00
CA HIS A 11 -6.32 20.80 -5.96
C HIS A 11 -7.09 21.56 -4.86
N ALA A 12 -8.07 22.38 -5.24
CA ALA A 12 -8.88 23.16 -4.30
C ALA A 12 -9.89 22.35 -3.48
N LEU A 13 -10.36 21.21 -4.00
CA LEU A 13 -11.43 20.41 -3.36
C LEU A 13 -10.93 19.34 -2.36
N SER A 14 -9.61 19.11 -2.24
CA SER A 14 -9.08 17.93 -1.52
C SER A 14 -7.95 18.20 -0.52
N LEU A 15 -7.48 19.42 -0.29
CA LEU A 15 -6.12 19.66 0.18
C LEU A 15 -5.93 20.05 1.66
N HIS A 16 -6.96 20.07 2.49
CA HIS A 16 -6.71 20.28 3.92
C HIS A 16 -6.07 19.05 4.61
N ASP A 17 -6.32 17.84 4.10
CA ASP A 17 -5.92 16.59 4.77
C ASP A 17 -4.84 15.77 4.02
N VAL A 18 -4.41 16.19 2.82
CA VAL A 18 -3.47 15.42 1.99
C VAL A 18 -2.34 16.30 1.48
N ILE A 19 -1.10 15.94 1.80
CA ILE A 19 0.10 16.62 1.31
C ILE A 19 0.69 15.81 0.16
N ILE A 20 0.85 16.44 -1.02
CA ILE A 20 1.63 15.87 -2.12
C ILE A 20 3.06 16.41 -2.00
N LEU A 21 3.99 15.56 -1.59
CA LEU A 21 5.40 15.93 -1.54
C LEU A 21 5.94 16.14 -2.95
N THR A 22 6.62 17.25 -3.17
CA THR A 22 7.30 17.53 -4.44
C THR A 22 8.77 17.05 -4.39
N LYS A 23 9.37 16.78 -5.55
CA LYS A 23 10.80 16.41 -5.61
C LYS A 23 11.74 17.45 -4.96
N PRO A 24 11.50 18.77 -5.08
CA PRO A 24 12.32 19.78 -4.40
C PRO A 24 12.22 19.72 -2.87
N GLU A 25 11.04 19.45 -2.31
CA GLU A 25 10.84 19.32 -0.87
C GLU A 25 11.62 18.13 -0.30
N LEU A 26 11.61 16.98 -1.01
CA LEU A 26 12.43 15.82 -0.69
C LEU A 26 13.95 16.09 -0.83
N SER A 27 14.37 17.00 -1.72
CA SER A 27 15.77 17.37 -1.92
C SER A 27 16.28 18.34 -0.86
N ASN A 28 15.45 19.30 -0.43
CA ASN A 28 15.79 20.28 0.62
C ASN A 28 15.87 19.59 1.99
N ALA A 29 15.03 18.61 2.26
CA ALA A 29 15.09 17.78 3.46
C ALA A 29 16.44 17.04 3.59
N LYS A 30 17.10 16.67 2.49
CA LYS A 30 18.45 16.08 2.52
C LYS A 30 19.54 17.01 3.04
N LYS A 31 19.42 18.33 2.84
CA LYS A 31 20.42 19.31 3.33
C LYS A 31 20.30 19.59 4.83
N GLU A 32 19.09 19.47 5.38
CA GLU A 32 18.84 19.65 6.82
C GLU A 32 19.02 18.35 7.63
N SER A 33 19.10 17.18 6.96
CA SER A 33 19.04 15.86 7.58
C SER A 33 20.31 15.37 8.25
N ALA A 34 21.37 16.19 8.32
CA ALA A 34 22.60 15.77 9.00
C ALA A 34 22.41 15.57 10.52
N ASN A 35 21.30 15.98 11.12
CA ASN A 35 21.14 16.00 12.59
C ASN A 35 19.82 15.45 13.16
N THR A 36 18.90 14.92 12.39
CA THR A 36 17.70 14.25 12.92
C THR A 36 17.60 12.83 12.38
N ARG A 37 17.96 11.85 13.21
CA ARG A 37 17.74 10.44 12.92
C ARG A 37 16.22 10.20 12.86
N SER A 38 15.67 10.00 11.65
CA SER A 38 14.38 9.37 11.50
C SER A 38 14.45 8.00 12.16
N GLY A 39 13.44 7.66 12.97
CA GLY A 39 13.38 6.38 13.66
C GLY A 39 13.40 5.19 12.70
N PRO A 40 13.68 3.98 13.19
CA PRO A 40 13.66 2.78 12.37
C PRO A 40 12.28 2.54 11.74
N ILE A 41 12.24 1.85 10.60
CA ILE A 41 11.02 1.47 9.90
C ILE A 41 10.89 -0.05 9.95
N SER A 42 9.72 -0.57 10.30
CA SER A 42 9.37 -1.98 10.14
C SER A 42 8.52 -2.17 8.89
N ILE A 43 8.99 -3.03 7.99
CA ILE A 43 8.28 -3.40 6.76
C ILE A 43 7.53 -4.69 7.03
N ILE A 44 6.22 -4.68 6.85
CA ILE A 44 5.33 -5.83 7.05
C ILE A 44 4.85 -6.33 5.69
N VAL A 45 5.14 -7.60 5.39
CA VAL A 45 4.84 -8.24 4.11
C VAL A 45 3.92 -9.44 4.34
N PRO A 46 2.61 -9.32 4.08
CA PRO A 46 1.70 -10.47 4.07
C PRO A 46 1.95 -11.33 2.82
N VAL A 47 2.08 -12.64 3.00
CA VAL A 47 2.31 -13.61 1.91
C VAL A 47 1.34 -14.79 1.98
N LEU A 48 0.98 -15.34 0.81
CA LEU A 48 0.21 -16.57 0.69
C LEU A 48 0.48 -17.21 -0.68
N ASN A 49 1.12 -18.39 -0.69
CA ASN A 49 1.47 -19.14 -1.89
C ASN A 49 2.27 -18.30 -2.91
N GLU A 50 3.41 -17.77 -2.49
CA GLU A 50 4.32 -16.94 -3.28
C GLU A 50 5.72 -17.58 -3.45
N ALA A 51 5.88 -18.91 -3.26
CA ALA A 51 7.17 -19.60 -3.32
C ALA A 51 7.97 -19.27 -4.59
N ALA A 52 7.30 -19.15 -5.73
CA ALA A 52 7.95 -18.84 -7.02
C ALA A 52 8.61 -17.45 -7.07
N THR A 53 8.26 -16.52 -6.18
CA THR A 53 8.67 -15.12 -6.28
C THR A 53 9.23 -14.53 -5.00
N ILE A 54 8.92 -15.12 -3.84
CA ILE A 54 9.19 -14.53 -2.52
C ILE A 54 10.68 -14.29 -2.29
N GLU A 55 11.54 -15.24 -2.60
CA GLU A 55 12.98 -15.11 -2.39
C GLU A 55 13.58 -13.94 -3.18
N ARG A 56 13.22 -13.85 -4.48
CA ARG A 56 13.67 -12.74 -5.33
C ARG A 56 13.14 -11.40 -4.85
N PHE A 57 11.88 -11.37 -4.38
CA PHE A 57 11.27 -10.16 -3.84
C PHE A 57 12.01 -9.70 -2.58
N LEU A 58 12.23 -10.57 -1.60
CA LEU A 58 12.88 -10.22 -0.34
C LEU A 58 14.34 -9.80 -0.54
N LYS A 59 15.10 -10.46 -1.42
CA LYS A 59 16.47 -10.04 -1.78
C LYS A 59 16.49 -8.62 -2.34
N ARG A 60 15.62 -8.32 -3.32
CA ARG A 60 15.52 -6.96 -3.89
C ARG A 60 15.05 -5.93 -2.88
N LEU A 61 14.13 -6.30 -1.99
CA LEU A 61 13.66 -5.42 -0.93
C LEU A 61 14.80 -5.12 0.06
N GLY A 62 15.59 -6.13 0.47
CA GLY A 62 16.78 -5.95 1.31
C GLY A 62 17.83 -5.02 0.70
N GLU A 63 18.08 -5.12 -0.62
CA GLU A 63 18.98 -4.21 -1.34
C GLU A 63 18.49 -2.75 -1.33
N ARG A 64 17.17 -2.51 -1.32
CA ARG A 64 16.54 -1.18 -1.38
C ARG A 64 16.24 -0.59 -0.02
N ALA A 65 16.00 -1.44 0.97
CA ALA A 65 15.49 -1.10 2.29
C ALA A 65 16.24 -1.83 3.43
N GLY A 66 17.51 -2.18 3.24
CA GLY A 66 18.33 -3.01 4.14
C GLY A 66 18.61 -2.43 5.54
N ARG A 67 18.09 -1.24 5.86
CA ARG A 67 18.13 -0.66 7.22
C ARG A 67 16.79 -0.78 7.96
N ALA A 68 15.76 -1.30 7.31
CA ALA A 68 14.45 -1.52 7.89
C ALA A 68 14.36 -2.92 8.49
N GLU A 69 13.59 -3.07 9.55
CA GLU A 69 13.19 -4.38 10.06
C GLU A 69 12.20 -5.02 9.08
N LEU A 70 12.50 -6.21 8.60
CA LEU A 70 11.69 -6.93 7.61
C LEU A 70 10.93 -8.08 8.28
N ILE A 71 9.60 -7.96 8.28
CA ILE A 71 8.68 -8.92 8.91
C ILE A 71 7.80 -9.54 7.82
N VAL A 72 7.95 -10.84 7.59
CA VAL A 72 7.08 -11.60 6.69
C VAL A 72 6.02 -12.32 7.51
N VAL A 73 4.77 -12.24 7.07
CA VAL A 73 3.65 -12.91 7.73
C VAL A 73 2.95 -13.83 6.73
N ASP A 74 3.14 -15.13 6.92
CA ASP A 74 2.56 -16.18 6.08
C ASP A 74 1.13 -16.49 6.52
N GLY A 75 0.20 -16.48 5.57
CA GLY A 75 -1.22 -16.76 5.77
C GLY A 75 -1.60 -18.24 5.69
N GLY A 76 -0.64 -19.16 5.89
CA GLY A 76 -0.85 -20.61 5.78
C GLY A 76 -0.56 -21.14 4.37
N SER A 77 0.56 -20.75 3.78
CA SER A 77 1.03 -21.25 2.50
C SER A 77 1.30 -22.75 2.54
N SER A 78 1.03 -23.43 1.42
CA SER A 78 1.24 -24.86 1.24
C SER A 78 2.32 -25.20 0.21
N ASP A 79 2.98 -24.16 -0.35
CA ASP A 79 3.93 -24.29 -1.47
C ASP A 79 5.41 -24.10 -1.08
N GLY A 80 5.72 -23.99 0.23
CA GLY A 80 7.08 -23.74 0.72
C GLY A 80 7.43 -22.25 0.86
N THR A 81 6.47 -21.33 0.69
CA THR A 81 6.70 -19.87 0.83
C THR A 81 7.31 -19.52 2.18
N PHE A 82 6.82 -20.09 3.28
CA PHE A 82 7.29 -19.80 4.64
C PHE A 82 8.77 -20.17 4.80
N GLU A 83 9.13 -21.38 4.39
CA GLU A 83 10.49 -21.93 4.49
C GLU A 83 11.48 -21.12 3.66
N LEU A 84 11.07 -20.62 2.49
CA LEU A 84 11.89 -19.73 1.66
C LEU A 84 12.03 -18.35 2.28
N ALA A 85 10.92 -17.78 2.81
CA ALA A 85 10.92 -16.43 3.35
C ALA A 85 11.78 -16.25 4.60
N GLN A 86 11.79 -17.26 5.50
CA GLN A 86 12.52 -17.19 6.78
C GLN A 86 14.03 -16.95 6.64
N HIS A 87 14.62 -17.27 5.49
CA HIS A 87 16.05 -17.06 5.22
C HIS A 87 16.38 -15.63 4.77
N HIS A 88 15.37 -14.78 4.53
CA HIS A 88 15.52 -13.47 3.90
C HIS A 88 14.81 -12.34 4.64
N CYS A 89 14.39 -12.55 5.88
CA CYS A 89 13.72 -11.55 6.72
C CYS A 89 14.19 -11.64 8.16
N ASP A 90 13.99 -10.58 8.95
CA ASP A 90 14.34 -10.55 10.36
C ASP A 90 13.38 -11.38 11.20
N ARG A 91 12.09 -11.41 10.80
CA ARG A 91 11.05 -12.20 11.44
C ARG A 91 10.13 -12.82 10.40
N CYS A 92 9.87 -14.12 10.54
CA CYS A 92 8.89 -14.85 9.75
C CYS A 92 7.83 -15.45 10.67
N LEU A 93 6.57 -15.06 10.46
CA LEU A 93 5.44 -15.42 11.32
C LEU A 93 4.39 -16.18 10.52
N ARG A 94 3.65 -17.06 11.18
CA ARG A 94 2.43 -17.67 10.63
C ARG A 94 1.21 -17.01 11.26
N ALA A 95 0.20 -16.71 10.45
CA ALA A 95 -1.07 -16.18 10.90
C ALA A 95 -2.23 -16.85 10.15
N SER A 96 -3.45 -16.65 10.61
CA SER A 96 -4.62 -17.09 9.86
C SER A 96 -4.70 -16.37 8.51
N PRO A 97 -5.25 -17.03 7.46
CA PRO A 97 -5.40 -16.41 6.15
C PRO A 97 -6.23 -15.11 6.21
N GLY A 98 -5.73 -14.08 5.57
CA GLY A 98 -6.39 -12.77 5.48
C GLY A 98 -5.39 -11.62 5.59
N ARG A 99 -5.37 -10.73 4.60
CA ARG A 99 -4.39 -9.63 4.55
C ARG A 99 -4.40 -8.77 5.81
N ALA A 100 -5.59 -8.36 6.28
CA ALA A 100 -5.72 -7.58 7.51
C ALA A 100 -5.15 -8.33 8.72
N VAL A 101 -5.49 -9.62 8.89
CA VAL A 101 -5.00 -10.47 9.98
C VAL A 101 -3.48 -10.55 9.95
N GLN A 102 -2.89 -10.81 8.78
CA GLN A 102 -1.44 -10.90 8.60
C GLN A 102 -0.76 -9.55 8.86
N MET A 103 -1.27 -8.44 8.30
CA MET A 103 -0.72 -7.09 8.52
C MET A 103 -0.79 -6.69 10.00
N ASN A 104 -1.91 -6.97 10.67
CA ASN A 104 -2.06 -6.73 12.11
C ASN A 104 -1.09 -7.58 12.93
N ALA A 105 -0.92 -8.86 12.58
CA ALA A 105 0.03 -9.75 13.27
C ALA A 105 1.47 -9.23 13.14
N GLY A 106 1.89 -8.83 11.94
CA GLY A 106 3.20 -8.24 11.71
C GLY A 106 3.40 -6.93 12.47
N ALA A 107 2.41 -6.04 12.45
CA ALA A 107 2.47 -4.76 13.16
C ALA A 107 2.64 -4.92 14.68
N ARG A 108 1.99 -5.93 15.28
CA ARG A 108 2.15 -6.24 16.73
C ARG A 108 3.56 -6.68 17.09
N THR A 109 4.28 -7.33 16.19
CA THR A 109 5.65 -7.80 16.44
C THR A 109 6.74 -6.83 15.99
N ALA A 110 6.38 -5.83 15.22
CA ALA A 110 7.28 -4.81 14.72
C ALA A 110 7.93 -4.03 15.88
N SER A 111 9.20 -3.63 15.75
CA SER A 111 9.94 -2.90 16.79
C SER A 111 9.99 -1.38 16.54
N ALA A 112 9.80 -0.96 15.29
CA ALA A 112 9.94 0.44 14.87
C ALA A 112 8.69 1.29 15.14
N ASP A 113 8.88 2.62 15.27
CA ASP A 113 7.80 3.59 15.41
C ASP A 113 7.08 3.91 14.09
N THR A 114 7.66 3.48 12.96
CA THR A 114 7.05 3.60 11.65
C THR A 114 6.78 2.22 11.08
N LEU A 115 5.53 1.97 10.70
CA LEU A 115 5.08 0.75 10.05
C LEU A 115 4.89 1.01 8.56
N TRP A 116 5.40 0.11 7.73
CA TRP A 116 5.23 0.16 6.27
C TRP A 116 4.70 -1.19 5.77
N PHE A 117 3.53 -1.19 5.16
CA PHE A 117 2.84 -2.39 4.68
C PHE A 117 3.05 -2.54 3.17
N LEU A 118 3.67 -3.65 2.74
CA LEU A 118 4.00 -3.92 1.35
C LEU A 118 3.44 -5.27 0.90
N HIS A 119 2.96 -5.34 -0.34
CA HIS A 119 2.63 -6.62 -0.97
C HIS A 119 3.87 -7.27 -1.60
N ALA A 120 3.93 -8.60 -1.57
CA ALA A 120 5.06 -9.39 -2.06
C ALA A 120 5.23 -9.38 -3.59
N ASP A 121 4.35 -8.72 -4.32
CA ASP A 121 4.34 -8.60 -5.77
C ASP A 121 4.68 -7.18 -6.28
N CYS A 122 5.25 -6.33 -5.44
CA CYS A 122 5.66 -4.98 -5.83
C CYS A 122 7.19 -4.80 -5.85
N GLU A 123 7.66 -3.81 -6.62
CA GLU A 123 9.05 -3.33 -6.55
C GLU A 123 9.06 -1.94 -5.93
N VAL A 124 9.98 -1.73 -4.98
CA VAL A 124 10.10 -0.46 -4.27
C VAL A 124 11.12 0.48 -4.95
N PRO A 125 10.89 1.78 -4.97
CA PRO A 125 11.83 2.75 -5.53
C PRO A 125 13.06 2.89 -4.64
N ALA A 126 14.19 3.30 -5.23
CA ALA A 126 15.36 3.68 -4.47
C ALA A 126 15.06 4.89 -3.57
N GLY A 127 15.65 4.92 -2.36
CA GLY A 127 15.44 5.98 -1.39
C GLY A 127 14.03 6.00 -0.78
N CYS A 128 13.33 4.87 -0.79
CA CYS A 128 11.97 4.77 -0.25
C CYS A 128 11.91 5.03 1.26
N LEU A 129 12.89 4.56 2.03
CA LEU A 129 12.94 4.77 3.47
C LEU A 129 13.15 6.24 3.83
N GLU A 130 14.05 6.91 3.12
CA GLU A 130 14.31 8.33 3.28
C GLU A 130 13.06 9.15 2.97
N GLN A 131 12.34 8.80 1.90
CA GLN A 131 11.10 9.49 1.51
C GLN A 131 9.99 9.31 2.55
N ILE A 132 9.84 8.12 3.14
CA ILE A 132 8.90 7.87 4.25
C ILE A 132 9.32 8.72 5.45
N SER A 133 10.59 8.68 5.81
CA SER A 133 11.13 9.43 6.94
C SER A 133 10.94 10.93 6.79
N ASP A 134 11.23 11.46 5.60
CA ASP A 134 11.03 12.89 5.27
C ASP A 134 9.55 13.28 5.35
N ALA A 135 8.66 12.43 4.87
CA ALA A 135 7.22 12.65 4.96
C ALA A 135 6.72 12.74 6.42
N LEU A 136 7.31 11.93 7.29
CA LEU A 136 6.95 11.86 8.72
C LEU A 136 7.69 12.87 9.60
N ARG A 137 8.51 13.78 9.06
CA ARG A 137 9.09 14.89 9.84
C ARG A 137 8.03 15.89 10.29
N ASP A 138 7.01 16.13 9.45
CA ASP A 138 5.85 16.92 9.87
C ASP A 138 5.05 16.11 10.90
N PRO A 139 4.94 16.57 12.16
CA PRO A 139 4.21 15.85 13.19
C PRO A 139 2.71 15.74 12.90
N GLN A 140 2.15 16.58 12.02
CA GLN A 140 0.77 16.50 11.58
C GLN A 140 0.53 15.35 10.58
N VAL A 141 1.61 14.82 9.96
CA VAL A 141 1.51 13.67 9.07
C VAL A 141 1.48 12.39 9.89
N VAL A 142 0.34 11.71 9.87
CA VAL A 142 0.10 10.45 10.59
C VAL A 142 0.52 9.23 9.77
N GLY A 143 0.63 9.36 8.46
CA GLY A 143 1.02 8.31 7.54
C GLY A 143 0.91 8.76 6.09
N GLY A 144 1.03 7.80 5.17
CA GLY A 144 0.99 8.10 3.75
C GLY A 144 1.03 6.85 2.88
N PHE A 145 1.26 7.07 1.60
CA PHE A 145 1.36 6.01 0.61
C PHE A 145 2.17 6.47 -0.61
N PHE A 146 2.62 5.50 -1.40
CA PHE A 146 3.29 5.74 -2.67
C PHE A 146 2.28 5.78 -3.82
N ARG A 147 2.67 6.43 -4.93
CA ARG A 147 1.98 6.22 -6.19
C ARG A 147 2.28 4.82 -6.70
N ILE A 148 1.36 4.24 -7.47
CA ILE A 148 1.57 2.96 -8.13
C ILE A 148 1.82 3.16 -9.63
N ARG A 149 2.48 2.17 -10.23
CA ARG A 149 2.59 2.00 -11.67
C ARG A 149 2.50 0.52 -12.00
N ILE A 150 1.63 0.17 -12.97
CA ILE A 150 1.60 -1.15 -13.56
C ILE A 150 2.45 -1.12 -14.82
N PRO A 151 3.56 -1.89 -14.90
CA PRO A 151 4.51 -1.83 -16.01
C PRO A 151 3.96 -2.57 -17.23
N ASN A 152 3.04 -1.94 -17.95
CA ASN A 152 2.53 -2.47 -19.21
C ASN A 152 2.19 -1.30 -20.15
N GLY A 153 2.61 -1.40 -21.43
CA GLY A 153 2.42 -0.34 -22.44
C GLY A 153 0.98 -0.18 -22.94
N ARG A 154 0.06 -1.09 -22.60
CA ARG A 154 -1.32 -1.04 -23.08
C ARG A 154 -2.09 0.12 -22.43
N VAL A 155 -2.92 0.79 -23.24
CA VAL A 155 -3.71 1.96 -22.82
C VAL A 155 -4.58 1.67 -21.58
N VAL A 156 -5.13 0.46 -21.46
CA VAL A 156 -5.96 0.07 -20.30
C VAL A 156 -5.23 0.23 -18.97
N TYR A 157 -3.94 -0.11 -18.87
CA TYR A 157 -3.18 0.04 -17.62
C TYR A 157 -2.93 1.52 -17.29
N ARG A 158 -2.67 2.35 -18.31
CA ARG A 158 -2.55 3.80 -18.11
C ARG A 158 -3.85 4.43 -17.63
N LEU A 159 -4.99 3.96 -18.17
CA LEU A 159 -6.31 4.39 -17.71
C LEU A 159 -6.57 3.91 -16.27
N THR A 160 -6.21 2.67 -15.94
CA THR A 160 -6.34 2.12 -14.58
C THR A 160 -5.48 2.90 -13.58
N ASP A 161 -4.21 3.16 -13.90
CA ASP A 161 -3.30 3.97 -13.06
C ASP A 161 -3.86 5.38 -12.84
N SER A 162 -4.36 6.01 -13.91
CA SER A 162 -4.96 7.35 -13.84
C SER A 162 -6.25 7.33 -13.03
N PHE A 163 -7.12 6.35 -13.26
CA PHE A 163 -8.35 6.18 -12.50
C PHE A 163 -8.06 5.95 -11.01
N ALA A 164 -7.17 5.02 -10.69
CA ALA A 164 -6.76 4.74 -9.31
C ALA A 164 -6.20 6.00 -8.62
N HIS A 165 -5.45 6.83 -9.35
CA HIS A 165 -4.89 8.05 -8.81
C HIS A 165 -5.96 9.13 -8.61
N TYR A 166 -6.70 9.51 -9.66
CA TYR A 166 -7.63 10.64 -9.62
C TYR A 166 -8.95 10.30 -8.90
N ALA A 167 -9.54 9.15 -9.19
CA ALA A 167 -10.73 8.69 -8.49
C ALA A 167 -10.45 8.47 -7.00
N GLY A 168 -9.30 7.88 -6.68
CA GLY A 168 -8.89 7.71 -5.30
C GLY A 168 -8.70 9.03 -4.54
N LEU A 169 -8.20 10.09 -5.18
CA LEU A 169 -8.14 11.43 -4.58
C LEU A 169 -9.53 12.01 -4.36
N LEU A 170 -10.36 11.99 -5.40
CA LEU A 170 -11.72 12.55 -5.37
C LEU A 170 -12.63 11.80 -4.39
N LEU A 171 -12.57 10.46 -4.40
CA LEU A 171 -13.41 9.62 -3.55
C LEU A 171 -12.82 9.41 -2.15
N ARG A 172 -11.62 9.96 -1.89
CA ARG A 172 -10.91 9.84 -0.62
C ARG A 172 -10.72 8.38 -0.19
N MET A 173 -10.50 7.49 -1.16
CA MET A 173 -10.28 6.06 -0.98
C MET A 173 -8.91 5.64 -1.52
N ARG A 174 -8.28 4.66 -0.87
CA ARG A 174 -7.05 4.04 -1.36
C ARG A 174 -7.12 2.52 -1.14
N PHE A 175 -6.43 1.81 -2.03
CA PHE A 175 -6.32 0.36 -1.99
C PHE A 175 -4.87 -0.04 -1.68
N GLY A 176 -4.66 -1.25 -1.14
CA GLY A 176 -3.42 -1.69 -0.53
C GLY A 176 -2.17 -1.75 -1.40
N ASP A 177 -2.33 -1.83 -2.71
CA ASP A 177 -1.21 -1.87 -3.65
C ASP A 177 -0.32 -0.61 -3.58
N HIS A 178 -0.76 0.44 -2.87
CA HIS A 178 -0.05 1.71 -2.71
C HIS A 178 1.06 1.70 -1.64
N GLY A 179 1.26 0.60 -0.90
CA GLY A 179 2.27 0.53 0.16
C GLY A 179 2.05 1.58 1.24
N PHE A 180 1.03 1.40 2.07
CA PHE A 180 0.72 2.29 3.18
C PHE A 180 1.81 2.30 4.22
N PHE A 181 2.19 3.48 4.69
CA PHE A 181 3.01 3.64 5.88
C PHE A 181 2.31 4.56 6.88
N CYS A 182 2.57 4.34 8.16
CA CYS A 182 2.01 5.19 9.21
C CYS A 182 2.89 5.18 10.47
N ARG A 183 2.65 6.13 11.36
CA ARG A 183 3.15 6.07 12.73
C ARG A 183 2.48 4.91 13.45
N ARG A 184 3.24 4.18 14.26
CA ARG A 184 2.72 3.12 15.13
C ARG A 184 1.59 3.64 16.02
N SER A 185 1.77 4.79 16.66
CA SER A 185 0.76 5.41 17.53
C SER A 185 -0.58 5.60 16.80
N GLY A 186 -0.55 6.11 15.54
CA GLY A 186 -1.76 6.24 14.73
C GLY A 186 -2.38 4.90 14.35
N PHE A 187 -1.54 3.88 14.06
CA PHE A 187 -2.01 2.52 13.78
C PHE A 187 -2.75 1.92 14.98
N GLU A 188 -2.19 2.07 16.16
CA GLU A 188 -2.75 1.56 17.42
C GLU A 188 -4.04 2.32 17.78
N GLU A 189 -4.06 3.64 17.63
CA GLU A 189 -5.22 4.48 17.93
C GLU A 189 -6.46 4.10 17.09
N ILE A 190 -6.26 3.78 15.80
CA ILE A 190 -7.38 3.35 14.94
C ILE A 190 -7.75 1.87 15.08
N GLY A 191 -6.99 1.10 15.87
CA GLY A 191 -7.18 -0.33 16.07
C GLY A 191 -6.69 -1.20 14.90
N GLY A 192 -5.75 -0.72 14.10
CA GLY A 192 -5.18 -1.44 12.96
C GLY A 192 -6.11 -1.61 11.78
N PHE A 193 -5.77 -2.58 10.91
CA PHE A 193 -6.63 -2.95 9.78
C PHE A 193 -7.88 -3.67 10.26
N PRO A 194 -9.09 -3.30 9.80
CA PRO A 194 -10.28 -4.05 10.10
C PRO A 194 -10.23 -5.42 9.42
N GLU A 195 -10.56 -6.48 10.17
CA GLU A 195 -10.54 -7.86 9.68
C GLU A 195 -11.80 -8.16 8.86
N VAL A 196 -11.92 -7.49 7.72
CA VAL A 196 -13.03 -7.64 6.76
C VAL A 196 -12.56 -8.40 5.51
N PRO A 197 -13.46 -9.09 4.81
CA PRO A 197 -13.09 -9.96 3.68
C PRO A 197 -12.67 -9.20 2.41
N LEU A 198 -12.87 -7.90 2.37
CA LEU A 198 -12.51 -6.99 1.26
C LEU A 198 -12.56 -5.55 1.76
N MET A 199 -11.86 -4.62 1.11
CA MET A 199 -11.83 -3.18 1.41
C MET A 199 -11.16 -2.82 2.73
N GLU A 200 -10.40 -3.73 3.34
CA GLU A 200 -9.62 -3.51 4.56
C GLU A 200 -8.72 -2.28 4.46
N ASP A 201 -8.14 -2.07 3.29
CA ASP A 201 -7.24 -0.94 3.00
C ASP A 201 -7.99 0.39 2.94
N ALA A 202 -9.17 0.40 2.29
CA ALA A 202 -10.00 1.60 2.18
C ALA A 202 -10.55 2.02 3.55
N GLU A 203 -10.96 1.05 4.36
CA GLU A 203 -11.40 1.27 5.74
C GLU A 203 -10.26 1.78 6.63
N PHE A 204 -9.08 1.15 6.55
CA PHE A 204 -7.88 1.58 7.26
C PHE A 204 -7.52 3.02 6.89
N PHE A 205 -7.43 3.32 5.60
CA PHE A 205 -7.13 4.65 5.10
C PHE A 205 -8.16 5.67 5.57
N GLY A 206 -9.46 5.31 5.51
CA GLY A 206 -10.56 6.14 5.98
C GLY A 206 -10.47 6.52 7.46
N LYS A 207 -9.99 5.60 8.31
CA LYS A 207 -9.75 5.84 9.73
C LYS A 207 -8.49 6.70 9.95
N LEU A 208 -7.37 6.31 9.34
CA LEU A 208 -6.08 6.97 9.53
C LEU A 208 -6.11 8.46 9.18
N ARG A 209 -6.76 8.82 8.07
CA ARG A 209 -6.89 10.22 7.63
C ARG A 209 -7.73 11.10 8.57
N ARG A 210 -8.47 10.54 9.52
CA ARG A 210 -9.21 11.32 10.55
C ARG A 210 -8.31 11.76 11.69
N LEU A 211 -7.15 11.13 11.86
CA LEU A 211 -6.18 11.46 12.89
C LEU A 211 -5.26 12.61 12.49
N GLY A 212 -5.06 12.85 11.19
CA GLY A 212 -4.16 13.88 10.72
C GLY A 212 -3.93 13.84 9.22
N ARG A 213 -2.88 14.52 8.78
CA ARG A 213 -2.55 14.68 7.36
C ARG A 213 -1.93 13.41 6.78
N ILE A 214 -2.22 13.14 5.51
CA ILE A 214 -1.72 11.99 4.76
C ILE A 214 -0.73 12.46 3.69
N ALA A 215 0.47 11.92 3.69
CA ALA A 215 1.48 12.21 2.69
C ALA A 215 1.33 11.33 1.44
N ILE A 216 1.43 11.93 0.26
CA ILE A 216 1.54 11.19 -1.00
C ILE A 216 2.99 11.29 -1.49
N ILE A 217 3.70 10.18 -1.48
CA ILE A 217 5.06 10.11 -1.99
C ILE A 217 5.00 10.02 -3.53
N PRO A 218 5.69 10.95 -4.26
CA PRO A 218 5.61 11.00 -5.73
C PRO A 218 6.31 9.84 -6.43
N SER A 219 7.25 9.17 -5.76
CA SER A 219 7.88 7.95 -6.25
C SER A 219 6.86 6.83 -6.39
N ARG A 220 7.11 5.91 -7.32
CA ARG A 220 6.13 4.89 -7.69
C ARG A 220 6.58 3.51 -7.24
N LEU A 221 5.70 2.79 -6.54
CA LEU A 221 5.77 1.35 -6.44
C LEU A 221 5.37 0.74 -7.77
N ILE A 222 6.12 -0.27 -8.22
CA ILE A 222 5.79 -1.00 -9.44
C ILE A 222 5.01 -2.25 -9.01
N SER A 223 3.70 -2.27 -9.29
CA SER A 223 2.83 -3.40 -8.98
C SER A 223 2.86 -4.42 -10.11
N SER A 224 2.82 -5.70 -9.77
CA SER A 224 2.86 -6.78 -10.76
C SER A 224 1.62 -6.79 -11.66
N PRO A 225 1.77 -6.90 -12.99
CA PRO A 225 0.65 -7.05 -13.90
C PRO A 225 0.01 -8.45 -13.87
N ARG A 226 0.59 -9.44 -13.17
CA ARG A 226 0.16 -10.86 -13.18
C ARG A 226 -1.35 -11.04 -12.98
N ARG A 227 -1.94 -10.33 -12.03
CA ARG A 227 -3.38 -10.41 -11.76
C ARG A 227 -4.22 -9.90 -12.94
N TYR A 228 -3.79 -8.80 -13.56
CA TYR A 228 -4.45 -8.24 -14.72
C TYR A 228 -4.33 -9.16 -15.95
N GLU A 229 -3.16 -9.73 -16.17
CA GLU A 229 -2.89 -10.67 -17.28
C GLU A 229 -3.71 -11.95 -17.13
N ARG A 230 -3.85 -12.46 -15.91
CA ARG A 230 -4.59 -13.70 -15.62
C ARG A 230 -6.10 -13.54 -15.73
N ILE A 231 -6.67 -12.42 -15.27
CA ILE A 231 -8.13 -12.19 -15.23
C ILE A 231 -8.62 -11.49 -16.51
N GLY A 232 -7.73 -10.76 -17.16
CA GLY A 232 -8.04 -9.82 -18.22
C GLY A 232 -8.12 -8.37 -17.71
N PRO A 233 -7.35 -7.45 -18.32
CA PRO A 233 -7.19 -6.11 -17.77
C PRO A 233 -8.50 -5.32 -17.71
N TRP A 234 -9.33 -5.39 -18.74
CA TRP A 234 -10.64 -4.71 -18.76
C TRP A 234 -11.60 -5.27 -17.72
N ARG A 235 -11.68 -6.61 -17.61
CA ARG A 235 -12.56 -7.27 -16.64
C ARG A 235 -12.21 -6.87 -15.21
N LEU A 236 -10.91 -6.87 -14.88
CA LEU A 236 -10.45 -6.52 -13.54
C LEU A 236 -10.67 -5.04 -13.24
N THR A 237 -10.35 -4.14 -14.20
CA THR A 237 -10.56 -2.69 -14.04
C THR A 237 -12.04 -2.36 -13.82
N VAL A 238 -12.93 -2.93 -14.62
CA VAL A 238 -14.38 -2.73 -14.47
C VAL A 238 -14.86 -3.29 -13.13
N THR A 239 -14.37 -4.47 -12.71
CA THR A 239 -14.71 -5.06 -11.40
C THR A 239 -14.31 -4.15 -10.25
N TYR A 240 -13.09 -3.60 -10.27
CA TYR A 240 -12.63 -2.67 -9.24
C TYR A 240 -13.46 -1.38 -9.23
N GLY A 241 -13.79 -0.83 -10.40
CA GLY A 241 -14.66 0.33 -10.51
C GLY A 241 -16.06 0.07 -9.93
N LEU A 242 -16.64 -1.09 -10.25
CA LEU A 242 -17.96 -1.50 -9.72
C LEU A 242 -17.90 -1.68 -8.19
N ILE A 243 -16.89 -2.37 -7.67
CA ILE A 243 -16.72 -2.56 -6.21
C ILE A 243 -16.56 -1.21 -5.51
N ALA A 244 -15.76 -0.31 -6.07
CA ALA A 244 -15.58 1.03 -5.51
C ALA A 244 -16.91 1.83 -5.50
N LEU A 245 -17.66 1.79 -6.59
CA LEU A 245 -18.97 2.44 -6.68
C LEU A 245 -19.96 1.87 -5.65
N LEU A 246 -20.09 0.55 -5.58
CA LEU A 246 -20.99 -0.12 -4.63
C LEU A 246 -20.59 0.15 -3.18
N TYR A 247 -19.30 0.23 -2.90
CA TYR A 247 -18.80 0.61 -1.57
C TYR A 247 -19.19 2.04 -1.20
N LEU A 248 -19.09 3.00 -2.13
CA LEU A 248 -19.56 4.37 -1.93
C LEU A 248 -21.07 4.46 -1.69
N LEU A 249 -21.84 3.58 -2.35
CA LEU A 249 -23.27 3.42 -2.13
C LEU A 249 -23.60 2.67 -0.82
N ARG A 250 -22.57 2.40 0.02
CA ARG A 250 -22.69 1.71 1.31
C ARG A 250 -23.27 0.29 1.23
N VAL A 251 -23.05 -0.39 0.12
CA VAL A 251 -23.38 -1.83 0.01
C VAL A 251 -22.50 -2.60 1.01
N PRO A 252 -23.08 -3.51 1.82
CA PRO A 252 -22.35 -4.24 2.85
C PRO A 252 -21.13 -5.00 2.30
N ILE A 253 -19.98 -4.90 2.98
CA ILE A 253 -18.71 -5.51 2.55
C ILE A 253 -18.82 -7.02 2.25
N PRO A 254 -19.56 -7.84 3.00
CA PRO A 254 -19.74 -9.26 2.65
C PRO A 254 -20.38 -9.48 1.27
N VAL A 255 -21.27 -8.56 0.83
CA VAL A 255 -21.88 -8.61 -0.51
C VAL A 255 -20.84 -8.26 -1.56
N LEU A 256 -20.05 -7.21 -1.34
CA LEU A 256 -18.93 -6.81 -2.22
C LEU A 256 -17.94 -7.96 -2.38
N ALA A 257 -17.54 -8.61 -1.29
CA ALA A 257 -16.64 -9.75 -1.30
C ALA A 257 -17.22 -10.94 -2.08
N ARG A 258 -18.54 -11.16 -2.04
CA ARG A 258 -19.21 -12.20 -2.82
C ARG A 258 -19.16 -11.87 -4.32
N ILE A 259 -19.46 -10.62 -4.70
CA ILE A 259 -19.38 -10.15 -6.08
C ILE A 259 -17.93 -10.30 -6.59
N TYR A 260 -16.94 -9.81 -5.82
CA TYR A 260 -15.53 -9.91 -6.16
C TYR A 260 -15.08 -11.36 -6.39
N ARG A 261 -15.43 -12.25 -5.45
CA ARG A 261 -15.11 -13.68 -5.57
C ARG A 261 -15.71 -14.34 -6.81
N ARG A 262 -16.97 -14.03 -7.16
CA ARG A 262 -17.62 -14.55 -8.36
C ARG A 262 -16.97 -14.04 -9.64
N THR A 263 -16.56 -12.79 -9.66
CA THR A 263 -15.95 -12.15 -10.83
C THR A 263 -14.48 -12.57 -11.01
N CYS A 264 -13.78 -12.81 -9.89
CA CYS A 264 -12.35 -13.15 -9.86
C CYS A 264 -12.11 -14.61 -9.43
N ALA A 265 -13.10 -15.50 -9.49
CA ALA A 265 -13.06 -16.88 -8.99
C ALA A 265 -11.94 -17.76 -9.62
N GLN A 266 -11.31 -17.33 -10.72
CA GLN A 266 -10.16 -18.00 -11.34
C GLN A 266 -8.83 -17.76 -10.57
N LEU A 267 -8.89 -17.10 -9.39
CA LEU A 267 -7.73 -16.81 -8.53
C LEU A 267 -7.54 -17.82 -7.39
N ARG A 268 -8.35 -18.90 -7.35
CA ARG A 268 -8.07 -20.01 -6.45
C ARG A 268 -7.17 -20.99 -7.19
N VAL A 269 -5.90 -20.85 -7.06
CA VAL A 269 -4.90 -21.92 -6.88
C VAL A 269 -3.78 -21.28 -6.10
#